data_5f0b583809062ee12385b309e85307a9
#
_entry.id   5f0b583809062ee12385b309e85307a9
#
_cell.length_a   1.000
_cell.length_b   1.000
_cell.length_c   1.000
_cell.angle_alpha   90.00
_cell.angle_beta   90.00
_cell.angle_gamma   90.00
#
_symmetry.space_group_name_H-M   'P 1'
#
loop_
_entity.id
_entity.type
_entity.pdbx_description
1 polymer ?
#
loop_
_entity_poly.entity_id
_entity_poly.type
_entity_poly.pdbx_seq_one_letter_code
_entity_poly.pdbx_strand_id
1 'polypeptide(L)'
;MPEVLDIGDGSQDALLVRLQAGGYVGWGECEAAPLVSIASLICPMSHSACKPVQDSVLGQRLESTDDIARIGNLVRQNSLDLLQTDHTLSGIDIAMWDLLGQKLQTPVYQLLGYEYSYPKTPYASVLFGDTPEQTLQKGRQIRQQGYLAGKFGWGNFGHGTVASDVEQIHAAREGLGTDGILLIDAGTVWVDDIEPAKLRVDALKDCRVTWLEEPFISGGFNSYHQLAKLSYPVLLAGGEGAHNYHLAQHMIDYANIGFVQIDAGRIGGISVAKKVADYALSKGTIYVNHTFTSHLALSASLQPYAGIEHYDLCEYPVEPQPLGTEMTHDHLLPDDNGKICLSDKPGLGISPDLEAIASYLIDVEITISGKRLYRTPVL
;
A
#
# COMPACT_ATOMS: atom_id res chain seq x y z
N MET A 1 10.62 -14.86 -30.65
CA MET A 1 10.13 -13.96 -29.59
C MET A 1 11.36 -13.46 -28.84
N PRO A 2 11.45 -12.22 -28.43
CA PRO A 2 12.54 -11.83 -27.54
C PRO A 2 12.50 -12.71 -26.29
N GLU A 3 13.67 -13.12 -25.84
CA GLU A 3 13.82 -13.87 -24.62
C GLU A 3 13.22 -13.03 -23.47
N VAL A 4 12.28 -13.59 -22.72
CA VAL A 4 11.76 -12.92 -21.52
C VAL A 4 12.89 -12.98 -20.51
N LEU A 5 13.42 -11.82 -20.13
CA LEU A 5 14.40 -11.72 -19.05
C LEU A 5 13.70 -12.11 -17.75
N ASP A 6 14.03 -13.26 -17.24
CA ASP A 6 13.59 -13.73 -15.92
C ASP A 6 14.50 -13.12 -14.86
N ILE A 7 14.30 -11.82 -14.60
CA ILE A 7 15.01 -11.07 -13.56
C ILE A 7 14.17 -10.93 -12.29
N GLY A 8 12.89 -11.28 -12.34
CA GLY A 8 12.00 -11.35 -11.20
C GLY A 8 11.67 -12.79 -10.88
N ASP A 9 11.68 -13.15 -9.63
CA ASP A 9 11.34 -14.50 -9.15
C ASP A 9 9.84 -14.63 -8.82
N GLY A 10 9.02 -13.64 -9.22
CA GLY A 10 7.60 -13.53 -8.86
C GLY A 10 7.39 -13.03 -7.43
N SER A 11 8.46 -12.75 -6.70
CA SER A 11 8.41 -11.98 -5.47
C SER A 11 8.33 -10.50 -5.79
N GLN A 12 8.14 -9.68 -4.77
CA GLN A 12 7.92 -8.27 -4.95
C GLN A 12 9.23 -7.50 -5.07
N ASP A 13 9.37 -6.77 -6.18
CA ASP A 13 10.43 -5.79 -6.35
C ASP A 13 10.13 -4.52 -5.51
N ALA A 14 11.17 -3.83 -5.08
CA ALA A 14 11.08 -2.53 -4.42
C ALA A 14 11.84 -1.46 -5.21
N LEU A 15 11.23 -0.30 -5.39
CA LEU A 15 11.92 0.89 -5.87
C LEU A 15 12.17 1.86 -4.71
N LEU A 16 13.41 1.92 -4.22
CA LEU A 16 13.79 2.89 -3.22
C LEU A 16 14.13 4.24 -3.87
N VAL A 17 13.65 5.30 -3.26
CA VAL A 17 13.93 6.68 -3.64
C VAL A 17 14.73 7.34 -2.53
N ARG A 18 15.95 7.78 -2.86
CA ARG A 18 16.80 8.56 -1.97
C ARG A 18 16.84 10.02 -2.42
N LEU A 19 16.36 10.92 -1.57
CA LEU A 19 16.48 12.37 -1.75
C LEU A 19 17.56 12.95 -0.85
N GLN A 20 18.30 13.93 -1.38
CA GLN A 20 19.31 14.65 -0.63
C GLN A 20 19.16 16.15 -0.83
N ALA A 21 19.07 16.91 0.26
CA ALA A 21 19.03 18.38 0.24
C ALA A 21 19.58 18.96 1.55
N GLY A 22 20.39 20.02 1.45
CA GLY A 22 20.87 20.76 2.61
C GLY A 22 21.68 19.93 3.63
N GLY A 23 22.32 18.84 3.21
CA GLY A 23 23.04 17.93 4.09
C GLY A 23 22.19 16.83 4.74
N TYR A 24 20.88 16.82 4.49
CA TYR A 24 19.95 15.81 4.96
C TYR A 24 19.60 14.81 3.87
N VAL A 25 19.24 13.60 4.26
CA VAL A 25 18.80 12.52 3.37
C VAL A 25 17.45 12.04 3.85
N GLY A 26 16.54 11.81 2.92
CA GLY A 26 15.25 11.15 3.16
C GLY A 26 15.09 9.97 2.22
N TRP A 27 14.36 8.97 2.68
CA TRP A 27 14.11 7.74 1.97
C TRP A 27 12.60 7.52 1.77
N GLY A 28 12.27 6.96 0.61
CA GLY A 28 10.91 6.55 0.31
C GLY A 28 10.91 5.29 -0.52
N GLU A 29 9.78 4.63 -0.57
CA GLU A 29 9.56 3.43 -1.36
C GLU A 29 8.36 3.64 -2.26
N CYS A 30 8.50 3.26 -3.54
CA CYS A 30 7.42 3.24 -4.51
C CYS A 30 6.98 1.80 -4.72
N GLU A 31 5.75 1.51 -4.46
CA GLU A 31 5.17 0.19 -4.64
C GLU A 31 4.57 0.09 -6.05
N ALA A 32 5.42 -0.13 -7.05
CA ALA A 32 5.05 -0.28 -8.45
C ALA A 32 6.16 -1.04 -9.18
N ALA A 33 5.94 -1.38 -10.46
CA ALA A 33 7.00 -1.94 -11.30
C ALA A 33 8.18 -0.94 -11.39
N PRO A 34 9.36 -1.24 -10.81
CA PRO A 34 10.45 -0.26 -10.66
C PRO A 34 10.88 0.37 -11.99
N LEU A 35 10.99 -0.44 -13.04
CA LEU A 35 11.45 0.03 -14.34
C LEU A 35 10.50 1.05 -14.97
N VAL A 36 9.19 0.92 -14.78
CA VAL A 36 8.19 1.87 -15.29
C VAL A 36 8.30 3.21 -14.55
N SER A 37 8.46 3.17 -13.24
CA SER A 37 8.67 4.38 -12.44
C SER A 37 10.00 5.07 -12.75
N ILE A 38 11.09 4.31 -12.95
CA ILE A 38 12.38 4.85 -13.40
C ILE A 38 12.22 5.51 -14.78
N ALA A 39 11.52 4.87 -15.72
CA ALA A 39 11.27 5.47 -17.02
C ALA A 39 10.50 6.80 -16.91
N SER A 40 9.50 6.87 -16.05
CA SER A 40 8.73 8.09 -15.78
C SER A 40 9.59 9.21 -15.16
N LEU A 41 10.56 8.85 -14.31
CA LEU A 41 11.51 9.81 -13.72
C LEU A 41 12.35 10.52 -14.77
N ILE A 42 12.77 9.82 -15.84
CA ILE A 42 13.85 10.24 -16.73
C ILE A 42 13.47 10.34 -18.21
N CYS A 43 12.23 10.01 -18.58
CA CYS A 43 11.79 10.01 -19.98
C CYS A 43 12.04 11.38 -20.61
N PRO A 44 12.54 11.45 -21.87
CA PRO A 44 12.66 12.73 -22.56
C PRO A 44 11.31 13.41 -22.69
N MET A 45 11.28 14.74 -22.48
CA MET A 45 10.07 15.52 -22.64
C MET A 45 9.51 15.34 -24.07
N SER A 46 8.27 14.93 -24.16
CA SER A 46 7.54 14.80 -25.43
C SER A 46 6.80 16.11 -25.80
N HIS A 47 6.14 16.71 -24.80
CA HIS A 47 5.48 18.03 -24.90
C HIS A 47 5.29 18.62 -23.49
N SER A 48 4.68 19.80 -23.37
CA SER A 48 4.64 20.59 -22.15
C SER A 48 4.01 19.88 -20.93
N ALA A 49 3.06 18.96 -21.15
CA ALA A 49 2.40 18.18 -20.10
C ALA A 49 3.01 16.78 -19.93
N CYS A 50 4.14 16.49 -20.56
CA CYS A 50 4.83 15.22 -20.58
C CYS A 50 6.33 15.41 -20.30
N LYS A 51 6.64 16.09 -19.19
CA LYS A 51 8.01 16.27 -18.71
C LYS A 51 8.41 15.10 -17.82
N PRO A 52 9.70 14.70 -17.78
CA PRO A 52 10.18 13.74 -16.79
C PRO A 52 9.94 14.26 -15.38
N VAL A 53 9.54 13.37 -14.48
CA VAL A 53 9.17 13.75 -13.11
C VAL A 53 10.31 14.44 -12.38
N GLN A 54 11.55 13.97 -12.59
CA GLN A 54 12.74 14.54 -11.95
C GLN A 54 12.93 16.04 -12.21
N ASP A 55 12.53 16.56 -13.38
CA ASP A 55 12.70 17.96 -13.74
C ASP A 55 11.83 18.91 -12.90
N SER A 56 10.79 18.37 -12.29
CA SER A 56 9.91 19.13 -11.38
C SER A 56 10.34 19.01 -9.91
N VAL A 57 11.29 18.13 -9.59
CA VAL A 57 11.75 17.84 -8.22
C VAL A 57 13.15 18.40 -7.98
N LEU A 58 14.09 18.14 -8.90
CA LEU A 58 15.48 18.53 -8.72
C LEU A 58 15.64 20.07 -8.69
N GLY A 59 16.44 20.55 -7.75
CA GLY A 59 16.68 21.98 -7.54
C GLY A 59 15.56 22.73 -6.83
N GLN A 60 14.50 22.04 -6.42
CA GLN A 60 13.42 22.67 -5.64
C GLN A 60 13.85 22.92 -4.19
N ARG A 61 13.32 24.00 -3.61
CA ARG A 61 13.46 24.26 -2.17
C ARG A 61 12.53 23.33 -1.38
N LEU A 62 13.03 22.78 -0.26
CA LEU A 62 12.27 21.95 0.68
C LEU A 62 12.58 22.41 2.11
N GLU A 63 11.74 23.28 2.66
CA GLU A 63 11.89 23.88 3.98
C GLU A 63 10.67 23.66 4.88
N SER A 64 9.50 23.37 4.29
CA SER A 64 8.24 23.22 4.98
C SER A 64 7.34 22.18 4.31
N THR A 65 6.26 21.81 4.99
CA THR A 65 5.21 20.92 4.43
C THR A 65 4.53 21.53 3.20
N ASP A 66 4.41 22.85 3.12
CA ASP A 66 3.88 23.55 1.95
C ASP A 66 4.78 23.37 0.72
N ASP A 67 6.10 23.24 0.90
CA ASP A 67 7.01 22.96 -0.20
C ASP A 67 6.77 21.54 -0.76
N ILE A 68 6.46 20.55 0.08
CA ILE A 68 6.09 19.19 -0.37
C ILE A 68 4.85 19.27 -1.25
N ALA A 69 3.80 19.94 -0.78
CA ALA A 69 2.56 20.13 -1.54
C ALA A 69 2.81 20.86 -2.85
N ARG A 70 3.62 21.92 -2.86
CA ARG A 70 4.00 22.67 -4.04
C ARG A 70 4.75 21.81 -5.07
N ILE A 71 5.73 21.02 -4.63
CA ILE A 71 6.51 20.14 -5.51
C ILE A 71 5.59 19.06 -6.10
N GLY A 72 4.75 18.42 -5.29
CA GLY A 72 3.79 17.43 -5.78
C GLY A 72 2.82 17.99 -6.83
N ASN A 73 2.32 19.21 -6.62
CA ASN A 73 1.47 19.88 -7.60
C ASN A 73 2.23 20.23 -8.89
N LEU A 74 3.49 20.64 -8.79
CA LEU A 74 4.33 20.94 -9.95
C LEU A 74 4.58 19.68 -10.78
N VAL A 75 4.85 18.53 -10.14
CA VAL A 75 5.00 17.23 -10.81
C VAL A 75 3.72 16.90 -11.56
N ARG A 76 2.55 16.91 -10.90
CA ARG A 76 1.27 16.57 -11.52
C ARG A 76 0.92 17.49 -12.70
N GLN A 77 1.25 18.79 -12.61
CA GLN A 77 1.01 19.74 -13.68
C GLN A 77 1.93 19.50 -14.89
N ASN A 78 3.21 19.26 -14.66
CA ASN A 78 4.21 19.11 -15.71
C ASN A 78 4.21 17.73 -16.37
N SER A 79 3.80 16.69 -15.63
CA SER A 79 3.83 15.28 -16.03
C SER A 79 2.41 14.70 -16.13
N LEU A 80 1.43 15.54 -16.45
CA LEU A 80 -0.01 15.16 -16.47
C LEU A 80 -0.29 13.95 -17.36
N ASP A 81 0.37 13.86 -18.51
CA ASP A 81 0.16 12.81 -19.50
C ASP A 81 1.05 11.58 -19.30
N LEU A 82 1.85 11.54 -18.24
CA LEU A 82 2.53 10.32 -17.81
C LEU A 82 1.62 9.54 -16.88
N LEU A 83 1.08 8.41 -17.34
CA LEU A 83 0.11 7.61 -16.57
C LEU A 83 0.64 7.12 -15.20
N GLN A 84 1.95 6.94 -15.08
CA GLN A 84 2.63 6.51 -13.84
C GLN A 84 3.06 7.66 -12.92
N THR A 85 2.60 8.89 -13.18
CA THR A 85 3.07 10.08 -12.43
C THR A 85 2.85 9.93 -10.93
N ASP A 86 1.67 9.57 -10.47
CA ASP A 86 1.38 9.46 -9.04
C ASP A 86 2.12 8.28 -8.39
N HIS A 87 2.26 7.12 -9.03
CA HIS A 87 3.12 6.04 -8.56
C HIS A 87 4.56 6.49 -8.37
N THR A 88 5.14 7.13 -9.40
CA THR A 88 6.52 7.62 -9.36
C THR A 88 6.69 8.71 -8.29
N LEU A 89 5.70 9.59 -8.15
CA LEU A 89 5.69 10.63 -7.13
C LEU A 89 5.58 10.05 -5.71
N SER A 90 4.98 8.87 -5.55
CA SER A 90 4.78 8.26 -4.22
C SER A 90 6.08 8.12 -3.45
N GLY A 91 7.08 7.46 -4.03
CA GLY A 91 8.38 7.29 -3.37
C GLY A 91 9.11 8.61 -3.14
N ILE A 92 8.93 9.59 -4.04
CA ILE A 92 9.52 10.94 -3.90
C ILE A 92 8.83 11.70 -2.76
N ASP A 93 7.50 11.66 -2.68
CA ASP A 93 6.72 12.33 -1.63
C ASP A 93 7.08 11.76 -0.25
N ILE A 94 7.13 10.43 -0.13
CA ILE A 94 7.55 9.74 1.10
C ILE A 94 8.97 10.19 1.49
N ALA A 95 9.91 10.22 0.55
CA ALA A 95 11.27 10.66 0.81
C ALA A 95 11.37 12.15 1.18
N MET A 96 10.49 13.02 0.65
CA MET A 96 10.41 14.44 1.05
C MET A 96 9.92 14.59 2.48
N TRP A 97 8.90 13.82 2.90
CA TRP A 97 8.42 13.82 4.28
C TRP A 97 9.50 13.32 5.25
N ASP A 98 10.19 12.23 4.91
CA ASP A 98 11.29 11.72 5.73
C ASP A 98 12.42 12.74 5.85
N LEU A 99 12.88 13.31 4.71
CA LEU A 99 13.93 14.32 4.71
C LEU A 99 13.57 15.55 5.55
N LEU A 100 12.32 16.05 5.41
CA LEU A 100 11.86 17.18 6.19
C LEU A 100 11.79 16.85 7.68
N GLY A 101 11.33 15.64 8.03
CA GLY A 101 11.32 15.15 9.41
C GLY A 101 12.73 15.05 10.00
N GLN A 102 13.69 14.51 9.25
CA GLN A 102 15.11 14.48 9.64
C GLN A 102 15.67 15.88 9.87
N LYS A 103 15.36 16.82 8.96
CA LYS A 103 15.81 18.22 9.07
C LYS A 103 15.24 18.93 10.29
N LEU A 104 13.94 18.74 10.55
CA LEU A 104 13.23 19.40 11.66
C LEU A 104 13.31 18.63 12.98
N GLN A 105 13.97 17.47 12.99
CA GLN A 105 14.05 16.55 14.14
C GLN A 105 12.66 16.20 14.69
N THR A 106 11.70 15.92 13.79
CA THR A 106 10.30 15.70 14.09
C THR A 106 9.77 14.47 13.36
N PRO A 107 8.98 13.58 14.00
CA PRO A 107 8.31 12.47 13.34
C PRO A 107 7.34 12.96 12.25
N VAL A 108 7.15 12.18 11.18
CA VAL A 108 6.27 12.59 10.08
C VAL A 108 4.82 12.80 10.53
N TYR A 109 4.29 11.93 11.41
CA TYR A 109 2.91 12.10 11.87
C TYR A 109 2.67 13.45 12.58
N GLN A 110 3.67 13.99 13.28
CA GLN A 110 3.57 15.33 13.89
C GLN A 110 3.61 16.44 12.83
N LEU A 111 4.42 16.29 11.79
CA LEU A 111 4.43 17.22 10.65
C LEU A 111 3.10 17.21 9.89
N LEU A 112 2.36 16.10 9.93
CA LEU A 112 1.00 15.98 9.40
C LEU A 112 -0.07 16.59 10.32
N GLY A 113 0.32 17.16 11.47
CA GLY A 113 -0.56 17.84 12.40
C GLY A 113 -1.17 16.96 13.49
N TYR A 114 -0.70 15.73 13.65
CA TYR A 114 -1.14 14.87 14.74
C TYR A 114 -0.29 15.09 16.01
N GLU A 115 -0.94 15.21 17.14
CA GLU A 115 -0.25 15.30 18.44
C GLU A 115 0.28 13.94 18.91
N TYR A 116 -0.50 12.88 18.63
CA TYR A 116 -0.21 11.51 19.03
C TYR A 116 -0.31 10.55 17.87
N SER A 117 0.43 9.44 17.95
CA SER A 117 0.24 8.25 17.12
C SER A 117 -0.44 7.16 17.95
N TYR A 118 -1.67 6.80 17.59
CA TYR A 118 -2.40 5.72 18.25
C TYR A 118 -1.90 4.37 17.77
N PRO A 119 -1.68 3.40 18.68
CA PRO A 119 -1.33 2.04 18.34
C PRO A 119 -2.38 1.41 17.42
N LYS A 120 -1.93 0.62 16.42
CA LYS A 120 -2.80 -0.07 15.47
C LYS A 120 -2.85 -1.56 15.73
N THR A 121 -3.99 -2.18 15.51
CA THR A 121 -4.16 -3.63 15.53
C THR A 121 -3.74 -4.20 14.18
N PRO A 122 -2.62 -4.94 14.10
CA PRO A 122 -2.24 -5.55 12.85
C PRO A 122 -3.18 -6.70 12.49
N TYR A 123 -3.63 -6.73 11.23
CA TYR A 123 -4.18 -7.95 10.68
C TYR A 123 -3.09 -8.69 9.89
N ALA A 124 -2.96 -9.99 10.20
CA ALA A 124 -2.04 -10.86 9.48
C ALA A 124 -2.55 -11.05 8.06
N SER A 125 -1.83 -10.52 7.07
CA SER A 125 -2.16 -10.68 5.65
C SER A 125 -1.48 -11.93 5.12
N VAL A 126 -2.27 -12.91 4.64
CA VAL A 126 -1.80 -14.19 4.12
C VAL A 126 -2.59 -14.61 2.88
N LEU A 127 -1.97 -15.44 2.05
CA LEU A 127 -2.68 -16.08 0.95
C LEU A 127 -3.53 -17.24 1.47
N PHE A 128 -4.67 -17.52 0.80
CA PHE A 128 -5.37 -18.79 1.02
C PHE A 128 -4.41 -19.98 0.78
N GLY A 129 -4.63 -21.07 1.49
CA GLY A 129 -3.98 -22.33 1.17
C GLY A 129 -4.57 -22.96 -0.10
N ASP A 130 -3.83 -23.90 -0.70
CA ASP A 130 -4.33 -24.65 -1.86
C ASP A 130 -5.56 -25.52 -1.49
N THR A 131 -5.67 -25.89 -0.22
CA THR A 131 -6.81 -26.63 0.32
C THR A 131 -7.39 -25.97 1.57
N PRO A 132 -8.66 -26.23 1.92
CA PRO A 132 -9.26 -25.74 3.17
C PRO A 132 -8.47 -26.11 4.41
N GLU A 133 -7.84 -27.29 4.46
CA GLU A 133 -7.02 -27.74 5.59
C GLU A 133 -5.78 -26.86 5.76
N GLN A 134 -5.14 -26.45 4.65
CA GLN A 134 -3.99 -25.54 4.70
C GLN A 134 -4.43 -24.15 5.18
N THR A 135 -5.56 -23.63 4.71
CA THR A 135 -6.15 -22.37 5.18
C THR A 135 -6.48 -22.42 6.67
N LEU A 136 -7.07 -23.52 7.14
CA LEU A 136 -7.33 -23.77 8.55
C LEU A 136 -6.03 -23.70 9.38
N GLN A 137 -4.96 -24.34 8.91
CA GLN A 137 -3.67 -24.34 9.61
C GLN A 137 -3.06 -22.93 9.65
N LYS A 138 -3.12 -22.18 8.53
CA LYS A 138 -2.67 -20.77 8.51
C LYS A 138 -3.44 -19.93 9.54
N GLY A 139 -4.75 -20.07 9.62
CA GLY A 139 -5.56 -19.36 10.61
C GLY A 139 -5.14 -19.68 12.05
N ARG A 140 -4.86 -20.95 12.36
CA ARG A 140 -4.35 -21.36 13.67
C ARG A 140 -2.96 -20.81 13.97
N GLN A 141 -2.07 -20.76 12.97
CA GLN A 141 -0.74 -20.16 13.10
C GLN A 141 -0.80 -18.67 13.41
N ILE A 142 -1.65 -17.91 12.69
CA ILE A 142 -1.91 -16.48 12.96
C ILE A 142 -2.31 -16.29 14.43
N ARG A 143 -3.24 -17.08 14.94
CA ARG A 143 -3.67 -17.00 16.34
C ARG A 143 -2.56 -17.37 17.32
N GLN A 144 -1.75 -18.39 17.03
CA GLN A 144 -0.60 -18.78 17.85
C GLN A 144 0.49 -17.71 17.90
N GLN A 145 0.63 -16.94 16.84
CA GLN A 145 1.54 -15.77 16.77
C GLN A 145 0.99 -14.54 17.51
N GLY A 146 -0.24 -14.60 18.03
CA GLY A 146 -0.86 -13.52 18.80
C GLY A 146 -1.72 -12.55 18.03
N TYR A 147 -1.90 -12.72 16.71
CA TYR A 147 -2.75 -11.83 15.91
C TYR A 147 -4.23 -12.07 16.22
N LEU A 148 -4.98 -10.97 16.40
CA LEU A 148 -6.42 -10.97 16.59
C LEU A 148 -7.21 -10.90 15.27
N ALA A 149 -6.57 -10.43 14.22
CA ALA A 149 -7.17 -10.24 12.89
C ALA A 149 -6.36 -10.99 11.84
N GLY A 150 -7.02 -11.53 10.83
CA GLY A 150 -6.38 -12.19 9.70
C GLY A 150 -7.14 -11.91 8.39
N LYS A 151 -6.39 -11.56 7.35
CA LYS A 151 -6.87 -11.41 5.97
C LYS A 151 -6.39 -12.61 5.16
N PHE A 152 -7.33 -13.28 4.48
CA PHE A 152 -7.06 -14.38 3.59
C PHE A 152 -7.47 -13.97 2.18
N GLY A 153 -6.57 -14.08 1.24
CA GLY A 153 -6.86 -13.64 -0.13
C GLY A 153 -6.14 -14.44 -1.20
N TRP A 154 -6.46 -14.11 -2.44
CA TRP A 154 -5.78 -14.59 -3.64
C TRP A 154 -5.77 -16.13 -3.80
N GLY A 155 -4.75 -16.69 -4.46
CA GLY A 155 -4.66 -18.11 -4.75
C GLY A 155 -5.78 -18.56 -5.70
N ASN A 156 -6.46 -19.64 -5.33
CA ASN A 156 -7.56 -20.19 -6.14
C ASN A 156 -8.93 -19.57 -5.82
N PHE A 157 -9.01 -18.65 -4.84
CA PHE A 157 -10.28 -18.02 -4.45
C PHE A 157 -10.88 -17.21 -5.59
N GLY A 158 -12.13 -17.46 -5.89
CA GLY A 158 -12.86 -16.83 -6.99
C GLY A 158 -12.62 -17.43 -8.38
N HIS A 159 -11.57 -18.23 -8.55
CA HIS A 159 -11.24 -18.91 -9.83
C HIS A 159 -11.82 -20.32 -9.90
N GLY A 160 -12.10 -20.92 -8.76
CA GLY A 160 -12.67 -22.27 -8.64
C GLY A 160 -14.18 -22.30 -8.59
N THR A 161 -14.73 -23.34 -7.97
CA THR A 161 -16.18 -23.47 -7.76
C THR A 161 -16.63 -22.65 -6.55
N VAL A 162 -17.88 -22.24 -6.53
CA VAL A 162 -18.50 -21.59 -5.35
C VAL A 162 -18.33 -22.45 -4.09
N ALA A 163 -18.49 -23.78 -4.21
CA ALA A 163 -18.34 -24.70 -3.08
C ALA A 163 -16.94 -24.67 -2.50
N SER A 164 -15.90 -24.66 -3.36
CA SER A 164 -14.51 -24.55 -2.92
C SER A 164 -14.23 -23.25 -2.16
N ASP A 165 -14.73 -22.12 -2.68
CA ASP A 165 -14.55 -20.83 -2.02
C ASP A 165 -15.28 -20.77 -0.67
N VAL A 166 -16.47 -21.35 -0.58
CA VAL A 166 -17.22 -21.49 0.67
C VAL A 166 -16.45 -22.30 1.70
N GLU A 167 -15.86 -23.45 1.29
CA GLU A 167 -15.03 -24.27 2.16
C GLU A 167 -13.79 -23.51 2.66
N GLN A 168 -13.16 -22.71 1.82
CA GLN A 168 -12.02 -21.84 2.18
C GLN A 168 -12.42 -20.79 3.24
N ILE A 169 -13.57 -20.11 3.05
CA ILE A 169 -14.07 -19.11 4.01
C ILE A 169 -14.34 -19.75 5.38
N HIS A 170 -15.01 -20.92 5.39
CA HIS A 170 -15.27 -21.67 6.64
C HIS A 170 -13.97 -22.11 7.32
N ALA A 171 -13.00 -22.62 6.56
CA ALA A 171 -11.70 -23.04 7.08
C ALA A 171 -10.92 -21.86 7.70
N ALA A 172 -10.94 -20.70 7.04
CA ALA A 172 -10.33 -19.48 7.57
C ALA A 172 -10.99 -19.06 8.89
N ARG A 173 -12.33 -19.09 8.97
CA ARG A 173 -13.07 -18.78 10.21
C ARG A 173 -12.78 -19.76 11.32
N GLU A 174 -12.76 -21.07 11.02
CA GLU A 174 -12.45 -22.10 12.03
C GLU A 174 -11.02 -21.94 12.54
N GLY A 175 -10.06 -21.70 11.63
CA GLY A 175 -8.66 -21.50 11.99
C GLY A 175 -8.43 -20.27 12.86
N LEU A 176 -9.05 -19.15 12.50
CA LEU A 176 -8.91 -17.87 13.22
C LEU A 176 -9.71 -17.86 14.54
N GLY A 177 -10.67 -18.79 14.71
CA GLY A 177 -11.55 -18.82 15.87
C GLY A 177 -12.73 -17.85 15.79
N THR A 178 -13.70 -18.01 16.70
CA THR A 178 -14.96 -17.27 16.66
C THR A 178 -14.86 -15.80 17.07
N ASP A 179 -13.82 -15.45 17.82
CA ASP A 179 -13.52 -14.11 18.32
C ASP A 179 -12.56 -13.32 17.42
N GLY A 180 -11.93 -13.99 16.45
CA GLY A 180 -11.01 -13.35 15.52
C GLY A 180 -11.72 -12.44 14.50
N ILE A 181 -11.06 -11.36 14.09
CA ILE A 181 -11.51 -10.48 13.00
C ILE A 181 -11.10 -11.13 11.68
N LEU A 182 -12.09 -11.65 10.94
CA LEU A 182 -11.86 -12.31 9.66
C LEU A 182 -12.09 -11.33 8.51
N LEU A 183 -11.12 -11.23 7.62
CA LEU A 183 -11.10 -10.39 6.44
C LEU A 183 -10.84 -11.29 5.23
N ILE A 184 -11.57 -11.06 4.14
CA ILE A 184 -11.44 -11.85 2.91
C ILE A 184 -11.13 -10.91 1.75
N ASP A 185 -10.13 -11.29 0.95
CA ASP A 185 -9.66 -10.53 -0.20
C ASP A 185 -9.88 -11.33 -1.49
N ALA A 186 -10.61 -10.76 -2.43
CA ALA A 186 -10.93 -11.39 -3.70
C ALA A 186 -9.96 -10.99 -4.84
N GLY A 187 -9.08 -10.01 -4.62
CA GLY A 187 -8.03 -9.63 -5.57
C GLY A 187 -8.57 -9.26 -6.95
N THR A 188 -9.72 -8.56 -7.02
CA THR A 188 -10.37 -8.11 -8.27
C THR A 188 -10.82 -9.22 -9.23
N VAL A 189 -10.89 -10.47 -8.75
CA VAL A 189 -11.09 -11.66 -9.60
C VAL A 189 -12.36 -11.61 -10.45
N TRP A 190 -13.41 -10.91 -9.98
CA TRP A 190 -14.67 -10.81 -10.72
C TRP A 190 -14.78 -9.57 -11.61
N VAL A 191 -13.72 -8.78 -11.73
CA VAL A 191 -13.58 -7.58 -12.57
C VAL A 191 -14.66 -6.54 -12.30
N ASP A 192 -15.89 -6.72 -12.81
CA ASP A 192 -17.09 -5.92 -12.57
C ASP A 192 -18.39 -6.76 -12.55
N ASP A 193 -18.26 -8.10 -12.65
CA ASP A 193 -19.39 -9.02 -12.62
C ASP A 193 -19.81 -9.34 -11.19
N ILE A 194 -21.00 -8.87 -10.81
CA ILE A 194 -21.57 -9.07 -9.48
C ILE A 194 -22.08 -10.51 -9.26
N GLU A 195 -22.45 -11.25 -10.29
CA GLU A 195 -23.14 -12.54 -10.14
C GLU A 195 -22.27 -13.58 -9.43
N PRO A 196 -20.99 -13.78 -9.76
CA PRO A 196 -20.12 -14.67 -8.99
C PRO A 196 -19.96 -14.23 -7.53
N ALA A 197 -19.81 -12.93 -7.27
CA ALA A 197 -19.67 -12.40 -5.92
C ALA A 197 -20.88 -12.69 -5.03
N LYS A 198 -22.09 -12.54 -5.57
CA LYS A 198 -23.35 -12.83 -4.85
C LYS A 198 -23.43 -14.24 -4.29
N LEU A 199 -22.89 -15.22 -5.02
CA LEU A 199 -22.95 -16.63 -4.64
C LEU A 199 -22.11 -16.96 -3.39
N ARG A 200 -21.22 -16.05 -2.95
CA ARG A 200 -20.37 -16.18 -1.77
C ARG A 200 -20.92 -15.42 -0.55
N VAL A 201 -21.90 -14.55 -0.76
CA VAL A 201 -22.40 -13.63 0.28
C VAL A 201 -22.90 -14.36 1.52
N ASP A 202 -23.65 -15.45 1.35
CA ASP A 202 -24.20 -16.19 2.50
C ASP A 202 -23.07 -16.79 3.36
N ALA A 203 -22.05 -17.39 2.75
CA ALA A 203 -20.89 -17.93 3.47
C ALA A 203 -20.08 -16.82 4.20
N LEU A 204 -19.93 -15.66 3.56
CA LEU A 204 -19.27 -14.49 4.17
C LEU A 204 -20.05 -14.04 5.43
N LYS A 205 -21.39 -13.99 5.36
CA LYS A 205 -22.26 -13.65 6.50
C LYS A 205 -22.21 -14.69 7.60
N ASP A 206 -22.35 -15.96 7.26
CA ASP A 206 -22.33 -17.09 8.22
C ASP A 206 -21.01 -17.14 8.98
N CYS A 207 -19.91 -16.86 8.29
CA CYS A 207 -18.58 -16.75 8.87
C CYS A 207 -18.29 -15.40 9.54
N ARG A 208 -19.26 -14.47 9.58
CA ARG A 208 -19.10 -13.13 10.18
C ARG A 208 -17.83 -12.46 9.69
N VAL A 209 -17.61 -12.45 8.37
CA VAL A 209 -16.52 -11.73 7.73
C VAL A 209 -16.75 -10.23 7.94
N THR A 210 -15.71 -9.51 8.36
CA THR A 210 -15.79 -8.06 8.59
C THR A 210 -15.87 -7.31 7.29
N TRP A 211 -14.98 -7.65 6.31
CA TRP A 211 -15.07 -7.11 4.96
C TRP A 211 -14.73 -8.13 3.88
N LEU A 212 -15.28 -7.89 2.69
CA LEU A 212 -14.82 -8.46 1.42
C LEU A 212 -14.05 -7.36 0.67
N GLU A 213 -12.75 -7.61 0.49
CA GLU A 213 -11.81 -6.71 -0.15
C GLU A 213 -11.76 -6.97 -1.65
N GLU A 214 -11.70 -5.91 -2.41
CA GLU A 214 -11.53 -5.88 -3.87
C GLU A 214 -12.25 -7.01 -4.65
N PRO A 215 -13.59 -7.18 -4.45
CA PRO A 215 -14.35 -8.09 -5.30
C PRO A 215 -14.28 -7.68 -6.79
N PHE A 216 -14.09 -6.38 -7.06
CA PHE A 216 -14.06 -5.79 -8.38
C PHE A 216 -12.87 -4.83 -8.54
N ILE A 217 -12.54 -4.49 -9.79
CA ILE A 217 -11.55 -3.46 -10.10
C ILE A 217 -11.95 -2.11 -9.46
N SER A 218 -10.97 -1.28 -9.13
CA SER A 218 -11.21 0.00 -8.42
C SER A 218 -12.13 0.98 -9.15
N GLY A 219 -12.31 0.86 -10.46
CA GLY A 219 -13.27 1.63 -11.25
C GLY A 219 -14.69 1.07 -11.29
N GLY A 220 -14.93 -0.11 -10.72
CA GLY A 220 -16.21 -0.83 -10.76
C GLY A 220 -17.27 -0.32 -9.76
N PHE A 221 -17.39 1.00 -9.56
CA PHE A 221 -18.21 1.63 -8.50
C PHE A 221 -19.64 1.10 -8.44
N ASN A 222 -20.27 0.87 -9.60
CA ASN A 222 -21.65 0.40 -9.65
C ASN A 222 -21.77 -1.04 -9.11
N SER A 223 -20.83 -1.91 -9.43
CA SER A 223 -20.80 -3.29 -8.96
C SER A 223 -20.53 -3.35 -7.45
N TYR A 224 -19.58 -2.55 -6.93
CA TYR A 224 -19.40 -2.34 -5.49
C TYR A 224 -20.70 -1.88 -4.81
N HIS A 225 -21.34 -0.83 -5.34
CA HIS A 225 -22.56 -0.26 -4.77
C HIS A 225 -23.72 -1.26 -4.72
N GLN A 226 -23.85 -2.09 -5.75
CA GLN A 226 -24.88 -3.13 -5.79
C GLN A 226 -24.57 -4.25 -4.79
N LEU A 227 -23.33 -4.73 -4.76
CA LEU A 227 -22.92 -5.81 -3.85
C LEU A 227 -23.02 -5.38 -2.39
N ALA A 228 -22.65 -4.16 -2.05
CA ALA A 228 -22.70 -3.63 -0.68
C ALA A 228 -24.13 -3.70 -0.07
N LYS A 229 -25.16 -3.53 -0.89
CA LYS A 229 -26.56 -3.68 -0.44
C LYS A 229 -26.93 -5.13 -0.12
N LEU A 230 -26.30 -6.09 -0.79
CA LEU A 230 -26.58 -7.52 -0.65
C LEU A 230 -25.71 -8.15 0.44
N SER A 231 -24.47 -7.68 0.59
CA SER A 231 -23.49 -8.27 1.50
C SER A 231 -23.71 -7.86 2.96
N TYR A 232 -24.39 -6.75 3.25
CA TYR A 232 -24.58 -6.30 4.63
C TYR A 232 -25.04 -7.44 5.56
N PRO A 233 -24.45 -7.62 6.78
CA PRO A 233 -23.53 -6.73 7.48
C PRO A 233 -22.04 -6.84 7.08
N VAL A 234 -21.67 -7.72 6.15
CA VAL A 234 -20.31 -7.78 5.62
C VAL A 234 -20.10 -6.50 4.79
N LEU A 235 -19.12 -5.68 5.18
CA LEU A 235 -18.79 -4.46 4.47
C LEU A 235 -17.88 -4.76 3.26
N LEU A 236 -17.81 -3.84 2.32
CA LEU A 236 -16.84 -3.92 1.24
C LEU A 236 -15.64 -3.05 1.56
N ALA A 237 -14.48 -3.50 1.14
CA ALA A 237 -13.22 -2.78 1.21
C ALA A 237 -12.58 -2.69 -0.17
N GLY A 238 -11.76 -1.66 -0.39
CA GLY A 238 -10.99 -1.52 -1.62
C GLY A 238 -10.33 -0.14 -1.69
N GLY A 239 -9.45 0.03 -2.68
CA GLY A 239 -8.77 1.29 -2.90
C GLY A 239 -7.26 1.19 -3.06
N GLU A 240 -6.65 0.02 -2.89
CA GLU A 240 -5.23 -0.17 -3.19
C GLU A 240 -4.91 0.09 -4.67
N GLY A 241 -5.86 -0.25 -5.56
CA GLY A 241 -5.82 0.08 -6.98
C GLY A 241 -6.23 1.53 -7.31
N ALA A 242 -6.45 2.40 -6.32
CA ALA A 242 -6.71 3.82 -6.56
C ALA A 242 -5.39 4.58 -6.76
N HIS A 243 -5.04 4.84 -8.00
CA HIS A 243 -3.78 5.44 -8.42
C HIS A 243 -3.71 6.96 -8.25
N ASN A 244 -4.75 7.60 -7.73
CA ASN A 244 -4.78 9.04 -7.42
C ASN A 244 -5.92 9.37 -6.46
N TYR A 245 -5.87 10.59 -5.92
CA TYR A 245 -6.88 11.09 -4.97
C TYR A 245 -8.31 10.97 -5.49
N HIS A 246 -8.56 11.34 -6.75
CA HIS A 246 -9.92 11.39 -7.28
C HIS A 246 -10.55 10.01 -7.41
N LEU A 247 -9.76 8.99 -7.76
CA LEU A 247 -10.26 7.63 -7.82
C LEU A 247 -10.64 7.12 -6.41
N ALA A 248 -9.80 7.35 -5.41
CA ALA A 248 -10.10 7.02 -4.02
C ALA A 248 -11.34 7.78 -3.50
N GLN A 249 -11.44 9.08 -3.82
CA GLN A 249 -12.62 9.88 -3.50
C GLN A 249 -13.90 9.32 -4.12
N HIS A 250 -13.85 8.92 -5.41
CA HIS A 250 -15.00 8.34 -6.09
C HIS A 250 -15.40 6.97 -5.50
N MET A 251 -14.45 6.16 -5.06
CA MET A 251 -14.77 4.92 -4.34
C MET A 251 -15.52 5.21 -3.05
N ILE A 252 -15.11 6.19 -2.27
CA ILE A 252 -15.79 6.60 -1.05
C ILE A 252 -17.21 7.13 -1.37
N ASP A 253 -17.33 7.99 -2.38
CA ASP A 253 -18.60 8.66 -2.68
C ASP A 253 -19.63 7.76 -3.38
N TYR A 254 -19.18 6.80 -4.22
CA TYR A 254 -20.08 6.10 -5.15
C TYR A 254 -20.11 4.58 -4.98
N ALA A 255 -19.04 3.95 -4.44
CA ALA A 255 -18.98 2.51 -4.33
C ALA A 255 -19.69 1.95 -3.08
N ASN A 256 -20.05 2.79 -2.11
CA ASN A 256 -20.63 2.38 -0.83
C ASN A 256 -19.76 1.40 -0.05
N ILE A 257 -18.44 1.62 -0.06
CA ILE A 257 -17.48 0.84 0.72
C ILE A 257 -17.47 1.29 2.17
N GLY A 258 -17.29 0.33 3.09
CA GLY A 258 -17.11 0.63 4.52
C GLY A 258 -15.67 0.94 4.89
N PHE A 259 -14.72 0.39 4.12
CA PHE A 259 -13.28 0.58 4.32
C PHE A 259 -12.62 1.04 3.03
N VAL A 260 -11.84 2.11 3.10
CA VAL A 260 -10.96 2.53 2.00
C VAL A 260 -9.52 2.15 2.34
N GLN A 261 -8.92 1.30 1.51
CA GLN A 261 -7.57 0.78 1.69
C GLN A 261 -6.63 1.51 0.73
N ILE A 262 -5.63 2.17 1.28
CA ILE A 262 -4.76 3.05 0.49
C ILE A 262 -3.31 2.63 0.63
N ASP A 263 -2.68 2.44 -0.51
CA ASP A 263 -1.24 2.27 -0.61
C ASP A 263 -0.54 3.62 -0.82
N ALA A 264 0.24 4.03 0.19
CA ALA A 264 0.99 5.29 0.11
C ALA A 264 2.09 5.23 -0.98
N GLY A 265 2.59 4.04 -1.30
CA GLY A 265 3.57 3.81 -2.37
C GLY A 265 2.99 3.87 -3.78
N ARG A 266 1.65 3.91 -3.93
CA ARG A 266 0.96 3.92 -5.24
C ARG A 266 0.20 5.21 -5.54
N ILE A 267 -0.37 5.86 -4.51
CA ILE A 267 -1.39 6.91 -4.69
C ILE A 267 -0.82 8.34 -4.87
N GLY A 268 0.47 8.52 -4.75
CA GLY A 268 1.13 9.84 -4.76
C GLY A 268 1.70 10.22 -3.40
N GLY A 269 1.99 9.22 -2.55
CA GLY A 269 2.70 9.38 -1.29
C GLY A 269 1.83 9.66 -0.06
N ILE A 270 2.50 9.97 1.02
CA ILE A 270 1.90 10.31 2.32
C ILE A 270 0.94 11.51 2.19
N SER A 271 1.30 12.50 1.38
CA SER A 271 0.48 13.71 1.17
C SER A 271 -0.92 13.39 0.65
N VAL A 272 -1.01 12.50 -0.35
CA VAL A 272 -2.30 12.11 -0.94
C VAL A 272 -3.04 11.14 -0.03
N ALA A 273 -2.34 10.16 0.54
CA ALA A 273 -2.91 9.22 1.48
C ALA A 273 -3.54 9.93 2.69
N LYS A 274 -2.87 10.95 3.26
CA LYS A 274 -3.41 11.81 4.32
C LYS A 274 -4.69 12.52 3.89
N LYS A 275 -4.71 13.08 2.69
CA LYS A 275 -5.90 13.74 2.14
C LYS A 275 -7.06 12.76 1.98
N VAL A 276 -6.80 11.52 1.60
CA VAL A 276 -7.84 10.47 1.54
C VAL A 276 -8.32 10.09 2.93
N ALA A 277 -7.41 9.94 3.91
CA ALA A 277 -7.78 9.61 5.29
C ALA A 277 -8.71 10.67 5.90
N ASP A 278 -8.40 11.96 5.70
CA ASP A 278 -9.24 13.07 6.15
C ASP A 278 -10.60 13.09 5.45
N TYR A 279 -10.61 12.81 4.16
CA TYR A 279 -11.86 12.73 3.39
C TYR A 279 -12.73 11.55 3.85
N ALA A 280 -12.14 10.37 4.03
CA ALA A 280 -12.81 9.19 4.54
C ALA A 280 -13.45 9.46 5.92
N LEU A 281 -12.69 10.12 6.82
CA LEU A 281 -13.19 10.54 8.13
C LEU A 281 -14.42 11.44 8.00
N SER A 282 -14.41 12.40 7.09
CA SER A 282 -15.54 13.32 6.86
C SER A 282 -16.79 12.62 6.32
N LYS A 283 -16.64 11.44 5.74
CA LYS A 283 -17.70 10.63 5.14
C LYS A 283 -18.15 9.44 6.00
N GLY A 284 -17.45 9.16 7.09
CA GLY A 284 -17.73 8.01 7.94
C GLY A 284 -17.24 6.67 7.36
N THR A 285 -16.36 6.71 6.34
CA THR A 285 -15.67 5.54 5.81
C THR A 285 -14.39 5.33 6.63
N ILE A 286 -14.06 4.09 6.95
CA ILE A 286 -12.85 3.76 7.72
C ILE A 286 -11.67 3.66 6.75
N TYR A 287 -10.59 4.41 7.07
CA TYR A 287 -9.33 4.30 6.34
C TYR A 287 -8.46 3.20 6.94
N VAL A 288 -7.80 2.42 6.08
CA VAL A 288 -6.81 1.39 6.42
C VAL A 288 -5.66 1.50 5.41
N ASN A 289 -4.44 1.20 5.83
CA ASN A 289 -3.34 1.08 4.89
C ASN A 289 -3.43 -0.22 4.07
N HIS A 290 -2.94 -0.18 2.83
CA HIS A 290 -2.47 -1.34 2.09
C HIS A 290 -0.94 -1.30 2.12
N THR A 291 -0.27 -2.38 2.52
CA THR A 291 1.20 -2.47 2.52
C THR A 291 1.64 -3.90 2.76
N PHE A 292 2.47 -4.45 1.88
CA PHE A 292 3.04 -5.79 2.05
C PHE A 292 4.51 -5.90 1.62
N THR A 293 5.21 -4.76 1.45
CA THR A 293 6.61 -4.69 1.05
C THR A 293 7.55 -4.61 2.25
N SER A 294 8.11 -3.46 2.57
CA SER A 294 9.10 -3.29 3.61
C SER A 294 8.59 -2.56 4.85
N HIS A 295 9.39 -2.56 5.92
CA HIS A 295 9.10 -1.75 7.10
C HIS A 295 9.20 -0.24 6.84
N LEU A 296 9.94 0.19 5.79
CA LEU A 296 9.95 1.57 5.35
C LEU A 296 8.58 1.96 4.77
N ALA A 297 8.05 1.13 3.86
CA ALA A 297 6.72 1.31 3.29
C ALA A 297 5.63 1.21 4.37
N LEU A 298 5.75 0.26 5.31
CA LEU A 298 4.81 0.12 6.43
C LEU A 298 4.78 1.39 7.28
N SER A 299 5.95 1.92 7.67
CA SER A 299 5.99 3.19 8.41
C SER A 299 5.33 4.32 7.62
N ALA A 300 5.65 4.46 6.32
CA ALA A 300 5.06 5.50 5.48
C ALA A 300 3.53 5.37 5.38
N SER A 301 3.01 4.14 5.29
CA SER A 301 1.57 3.86 5.13
C SER A 301 0.75 4.13 6.39
N LEU A 302 1.37 4.08 7.57
CA LEU A 302 0.72 4.35 8.85
C LEU A 302 0.63 5.84 9.19
N GLN A 303 1.53 6.68 8.64
CA GLN A 303 1.56 8.12 8.94
C GLN A 303 0.24 8.84 8.65
N PRO A 304 -0.45 8.58 7.50
CA PRO A 304 -1.66 9.31 7.11
C PRO A 304 -2.80 9.28 8.11
N TYR A 305 -2.91 8.24 8.93
CA TYR A 305 -4.01 8.07 9.89
C TYR A 305 -3.53 7.79 11.32
N ALA A 306 -2.25 8.09 11.59
CA ALA A 306 -1.62 7.84 12.87
C ALA A 306 -2.41 8.41 14.05
N GLY A 307 -2.89 9.65 13.94
CA GLY A 307 -3.62 10.37 14.98
C GLY A 307 -5.13 10.10 15.03
N ILE A 308 -5.65 9.14 14.28
CA ILE A 308 -7.08 8.81 14.28
C ILE A 308 -7.31 7.53 15.08
N GLU A 309 -7.79 7.67 16.31
CA GLU A 309 -7.90 6.58 17.28
C GLU A 309 -8.78 5.43 16.80
N HIS A 310 -9.95 5.73 16.23
CA HIS A 310 -10.92 4.73 15.80
C HIS A 310 -10.60 4.05 14.46
N TYR A 311 -9.53 4.47 13.78
CA TYR A 311 -8.94 3.76 12.66
C TYR A 311 -7.82 2.86 13.19
N ASP A 312 -8.20 1.77 13.85
CA ASP A 312 -7.31 0.96 14.66
C ASP A 312 -6.71 -0.25 13.94
N LEU A 313 -7.21 -0.62 12.76
CA LEU A 313 -6.66 -1.71 11.96
C LEU A 313 -5.49 -1.24 11.08
N CYS A 314 -4.51 -2.11 10.90
CA CYS A 314 -3.47 -1.93 9.90
C CYS A 314 -3.10 -3.25 9.21
N GLU A 315 -2.82 -3.19 7.91
CA GLU A 315 -2.22 -4.32 7.21
C GLU A 315 -0.82 -4.59 7.72
N TYR A 316 -0.53 -5.88 7.90
CA TYR A 316 0.76 -6.34 8.36
C TYR A 316 1.16 -7.63 7.64
N PRO A 317 2.21 -7.61 6.80
CA PRO A 317 2.69 -8.81 6.13
C PRO A 317 3.36 -9.74 7.13
N VAL A 318 2.85 -10.95 7.28
CA VAL A 318 3.40 -11.98 8.21
C VAL A 318 4.19 -13.06 7.49
N GLU A 319 4.14 -13.08 6.17
CA GLU A 319 4.95 -13.93 5.29
C GLU A 319 5.83 -13.05 4.38
N PRO A 320 6.62 -12.08 4.93
CA PRO A 320 7.37 -11.14 4.11
C PRO A 320 8.51 -11.85 3.38
N GLN A 321 8.82 -11.36 2.19
CA GLN A 321 10.04 -11.76 1.49
C GLN A 321 11.28 -11.23 2.22
N PRO A 322 12.45 -11.89 2.10
CA PRO A 322 13.69 -11.44 2.75
C PRO A 322 14.02 -9.98 2.45
N LEU A 323 13.85 -9.52 1.22
CA LEU A 323 14.04 -8.13 0.83
C LEU A 323 13.25 -7.17 1.75
N GLY A 324 11.98 -7.46 2.02
CA GLY A 324 11.13 -6.59 2.84
C GLY A 324 11.58 -6.43 4.28
N THR A 325 12.25 -7.46 4.83
CA THR A 325 12.76 -7.43 6.22
C THR A 325 14.22 -6.97 6.32
N GLU A 326 15.04 -7.27 5.33
CA GLU A 326 16.48 -6.99 5.37
C GLU A 326 16.83 -5.56 4.94
N MET A 327 15.93 -4.87 4.21
CA MET A 327 16.20 -3.50 3.71
C MET A 327 16.35 -2.45 4.80
N THR A 328 15.98 -2.74 6.04
CA THR A 328 15.95 -1.75 7.12
C THR A 328 16.54 -2.28 8.42
N HIS A 329 17.23 -1.42 9.16
CA HIS A 329 17.72 -1.75 10.50
C HIS A 329 16.63 -1.75 11.55
N ASP A 330 15.64 -0.87 11.40
CA ASP A 330 14.51 -0.73 12.32
C ASP A 330 13.29 -1.49 11.75
N HIS A 331 12.59 -2.23 12.62
CA HIS A 331 11.38 -2.96 12.25
C HIS A 331 10.22 -2.53 13.12
N LEU A 332 9.06 -2.33 12.51
CA LEU A 332 7.80 -2.16 13.22
C LEU A 332 7.27 -3.56 13.56
N LEU A 333 7.44 -3.96 14.79
CA LEU A 333 6.98 -5.26 15.31
C LEU A 333 5.81 -5.05 16.27
N PRO A 334 4.88 -6.01 16.40
CA PRO A 334 3.86 -5.96 17.43
C PRO A 334 4.48 -5.86 18.84
N ASP A 335 3.96 -4.98 19.66
CA ASP A 335 4.32 -4.83 21.07
C ASP A 335 3.73 -5.97 21.94
N ASP A 336 3.95 -5.94 23.25
CA ASP A 336 3.43 -6.94 24.21
C ASP A 336 1.90 -7.02 24.24
N ASN A 337 1.19 -6.03 23.70
CA ASN A 337 -0.26 -5.99 23.54
C ASN A 337 -0.70 -6.40 22.14
N GLY A 338 0.23 -6.81 21.27
CA GLY A 338 -0.03 -7.18 19.88
C GLY A 338 -0.35 -5.98 18.98
N LYS A 339 0.11 -4.76 19.32
CA LYS A 339 -0.14 -3.54 18.57
C LYS A 339 1.10 -3.04 17.85
N ILE A 340 0.92 -2.42 16.71
CA ILE A 340 1.97 -1.71 15.98
C ILE A 340 1.95 -0.24 16.39
N CYS A 341 3.12 0.27 16.80
CA CYS A 341 3.32 1.66 17.16
C CYS A 341 4.32 2.31 16.21
N LEU A 342 4.01 3.51 15.71
CA LEU A 342 5.00 4.33 15.02
C LEU A 342 6.07 4.80 16.00
N SER A 343 7.28 4.98 15.48
CA SER A 343 8.40 5.53 16.23
C SER A 343 8.28 7.05 16.38
N ASP A 344 8.70 7.58 17.53
CA ASP A 344 8.86 9.03 17.77
C ASP A 344 10.20 9.58 17.24
N LYS A 345 11.02 8.75 16.58
CA LYS A 345 12.24 9.22 15.92
C LYS A 345 11.91 10.16 14.75
N PRO A 346 12.82 11.08 14.40
CA PRO A 346 12.64 11.97 13.26
C PRO A 346 12.35 11.25 11.94
N GLY A 347 11.59 11.90 11.07
CA GLY A 347 11.22 11.34 9.78
C GLY A 347 10.26 10.17 9.90
N LEU A 348 10.48 9.12 9.13
CA LEU A 348 9.72 7.87 9.20
C LEU A 348 10.09 6.99 10.40
N GLY A 349 11.20 7.33 11.09
CA GLY A 349 11.71 6.54 12.21
C GLY A 349 12.26 5.16 11.81
N ILE A 350 12.48 4.93 10.54
CA ILE A 350 13.03 3.71 9.93
C ILE A 350 14.31 4.06 9.18
N SER A 351 15.36 3.31 9.41
CA SER A 351 16.68 3.53 8.78
C SER A 351 16.95 2.42 7.77
N PRO A 352 17.18 2.73 6.48
CA PRO A 352 17.57 1.74 5.49
C PRO A 352 18.94 1.11 5.82
N ASP A 353 19.07 -0.19 5.59
CA ASP A 353 20.32 -0.92 5.64
C ASP A 353 20.98 -0.91 4.25
N LEU A 354 21.92 0.01 4.02
CA LEU A 354 22.54 0.18 2.71
C LEU A 354 23.41 -1.02 2.31
N GLU A 355 23.98 -1.75 3.26
CA GLU A 355 24.79 -2.93 2.99
C GLU A 355 23.90 -4.08 2.51
N ALA A 356 22.78 -4.33 3.19
CA ALA A 356 21.81 -5.32 2.77
C ALA A 356 21.18 -4.95 1.42
N ILE A 357 20.74 -3.69 1.24
CA ILE A 357 20.18 -3.20 -0.03
C ILE A 357 21.16 -3.41 -1.19
N ALA A 358 22.45 -3.19 -0.98
CA ALA A 358 23.46 -3.37 -2.03
C ALA A 358 23.48 -4.79 -2.60
N SER A 359 23.14 -5.82 -1.80
CA SER A 359 23.08 -7.21 -2.25
C SER A 359 21.89 -7.52 -3.15
N TYR A 360 20.83 -6.71 -3.09
CA TYR A 360 19.59 -6.84 -3.88
C TYR A 360 19.55 -5.91 -5.09
N LEU A 361 20.54 -5.03 -5.27
CA LEU A 361 20.51 -4.06 -6.35
C LEU A 361 20.58 -4.75 -7.72
N ILE A 362 19.64 -4.38 -8.59
CA ILE A 362 19.65 -4.75 -9.99
C ILE A 362 20.27 -3.60 -10.79
N ASP A 363 21.33 -3.89 -11.59
CA ASP A 363 21.96 -2.90 -12.48
C ASP A 363 21.05 -2.66 -13.71
N VAL A 364 20.38 -1.52 -13.70
CA VAL A 364 19.53 -1.07 -14.80
C VAL A 364 20.22 0.04 -15.56
N GLU A 365 20.37 -0.09 -16.87
CA GLU A 365 20.83 1.00 -17.73
C GLU A 365 19.76 1.29 -18.80
N ILE A 366 19.37 2.57 -18.92
CA ILE A 366 18.45 3.03 -19.97
C ILE A 366 19.21 3.95 -20.92
N THR A 367 19.31 3.55 -22.17
CA THR A 367 20.04 4.28 -23.21
C THR A 367 19.13 4.52 -24.44
N ILE A 368 19.09 5.77 -24.91
CA ILE A 368 18.35 6.15 -26.13
C ILE A 368 19.33 6.80 -27.11
N SER A 369 19.40 6.29 -28.32
CA SER A 369 20.28 6.80 -29.39
C SER A 369 21.73 6.97 -28.94
N GLY A 370 22.25 6.02 -28.14
CA GLY A 370 23.61 6.05 -27.61
C GLY A 370 23.82 7.00 -26.41
N LYS A 371 22.78 7.72 -25.99
CA LYS A 371 22.83 8.58 -24.81
C LYS A 371 22.25 7.83 -23.62
N ARG A 372 23.06 7.62 -22.56
CA ARG A 372 22.59 7.05 -21.30
C ARG A 372 21.75 8.08 -20.55
N LEU A 373 20.49 7.71 -20.27
CA LEU A 373 19.53 8.50 -19.49
C LEU A 373 19.55 8.13 -18.02
N TYR A 374 19.79 6.86 -17.73
CA TYR A 374 19.80 6.33 -16.37
C TYR A 374 20.81 5.19 -16.23
N ARG A 375 21.35 5.05 -15.08
CA ARG A 375 22.01 3.85 -14.57
C ARG A 375 21.77 3.73 -13.07
N THR A 376 21.54 2.51 -12.57
CA THR A 376 21.40 2.26 -11.13
C THR A 376 22.56 2.91 -10.37
N PRO A 377 22.28 3.78 -9.38
CA PRO A 377 23.34 4.41 -8.58
C PRO A 377 24.15 3.38 -7.80
N VAL A 378 25.42 3.68 -7.58
CA VAL A 378 26.23 2.98 -6.58
C VAL A 378 25.86 3.55 -5.21
N LEU A 379 25.56 2.68 -4.24
CA LEU A 379 25.21 3.04 -2.86
C LEU A 379 26.45 3.46 -2.05
#